data_7395c73d4d52a0a92e8cabfb790822d6
#
_entry.id   7395c73d4d52a0a92e8cabfb790822d6
#
_cell.length_a   1.000
_cell.length_b   1.000
_cell.length_c   1.000
_cell.angle_alpha   90.00
_cell.angle_beta   90.00
_cell.angle_gamma   90.00
#
_symmetry.space_group_name_H-M   'P 1'
#
loop_
_entity.id
_entity.type
_entity.pdbx_description
1 polymer ?
#
loop_
_entity_poly.entity_id
_entity_poly.type
_entity_poly.pdbx_seq_one_letter_code
_entity_poly.pdbx_strand_id
1 'polypeptide(L)'
;MGSAGLATATTAQTKLSGARAPSKVQAALSNTAFPSRSGSKTETKAPASAAHERYPLVRLRLSSPVVLDIARFSSHRHPDRIAAVDQRLVKARTVNPKSFFTELKRRNVYKVAIAYGVVAWLLMQVASQIFPFFEIPNWAVRLVVLVLVLGFPVALIIAWAFELTPEGIKRTESADELPKKSRRSGAWIYVVITAGAISVGLFLVGRYTAPNKQPVALEVVTKSIAVLPFENLSRDPDNAFFADGIQEEILTRLSKIADLKVISRTSTQQYQSNPGNLSEIAKQLGVANILEGSVQRSADQVRVNVQLIKAASDTHLWADTFDRKLTDIFSVESEIARAVADTLQAKLSGAEQQAIAARPTENSEAHDLYLRGRYFFGKRGADNLKRAIDYFNQAIAKDPNYALAYAGLADSYVLLPEYSGEPSADNFYNARLAADRAIALDNKLAEAHVARGLLFDKNYNLKEAKEEYQRAIELNPNNADAHYFLAFAVLAPLGDFDRAIAEMNRALELDPFSVIMNTNLGLCYVFARRYPEAIAQLRKTTELDPSSPDPHVILGVVHEVSDDRQQAITEYQRAYDLGTGSQRQENVLWC
;
A
#
# COMPACT_ATOMS: atom_id res chain seq x y z
N MET A 1 58.51 37.55 11.11
CA MET A 1 59.72 37.52 10.30
C MET A 1 59.66 36.18 9.57
N GLY A 2 59.31 36.11 8.41
CA GLY A 2 59.76 36.30 7.07
C GLY A 2 59.54 34.97 6.39
N SER A 3 58.91 34.85 5.39
CA SER A 3 58.80 35.18 3.98
C SER A 3 58.69 33.88 3.16
N ALA A 4 57.60 33.70 2.51
CA ALA A 4 57.36 33.60 1.06
C ALA A 4 58.21 32.58 0.27
N GLY A 5 57.49 31.74 -0.51
CA GLY A 5 58.03 30.95 -1.62
C GLY A 5 56.92 30.30 -2.44
N LEU A 6 56.45 31.02 -3.47
CA LEU A 6 55.66 30.48 -4.60
C LEU A 6 56.55 29.53 -5.41
N ALA A 7 55.99 28.41 -5.87
CA ALA A 7 56.47 27.71 -7.07
C ALA A 7 55.29 27.00 -7.80
N THR A 8 55.01 27.54 -8.90
CA THR A 8 54.37 27.18 -10.19
C THR A 8 54.05 25.71 -10.47
N ALA A 9 52.84 25.56 -10.94
CA ALA A 9 52.27 24.37 -11.60
C ALA A 9 53.00 24.03 -12.89
N THR A 10 53.19 22.74 -13.14
CA THR A 10 53.46 22.22 -14.51
C THR A 10 52.56 21.03 -14.78
N THR A 11 51.77 21.19 -15.82
CA THR A 11 50.85 20.26 -16.42
C THR A 11 51.58 19.02 -16.95
N ALA A 12 51.20 17.84 -16.59
CA ALA A 12 51.54 16.61 -17.32
C ALA A 12 50.25 15.86 -17.70
N GLN A 13 49.83 16.01 -18.94
CA GLN A 13 48.87 15.13 -19.60
C GLN A 13 49.55 13.79 -19.86
N THR A 14 49.05 12.72 -19.23
CA THR A 14 49.38 11.35 -19.63
C THR A 14 48.15 10.71 -20.20
N LYS A 15 48.16 10.46 -21.51
CA LYS A 15 47.25 9.61 -22.24
C LYS A 15 47.34 8.20 -21.70
N LEU A 16 46.24 7.67 -21.15
CA LEU A 16 46.05 6.24 -20.94
C LEU A 16 45.03 5.74 -21.95
N SER A 17 45.57 5.02 -22.94
CA SER A 17 44.83 4.23 -23.93
C SER A 17 44.06 3.11 -23.21
N GLY A 18 42.74 3.03 -23.48
CA GLY A 18 41.89 1.98 -22.93
C GLY A 18 42.23 0.58 -23.47
N ALA A 19 42.42 -0.33 -22.57
CA ALA A 19 42.33 -1.76 -22.81
C ALA A 19 41.14 -2.30 -21.99
N ARG A 20 39.99 -2.54 -22.65
CA ARG A 20 38.90 -3.32 -22.10
C ARG A 20 39.36 -4.76 -21.97
N ALA A 21 39.57 -5.25 -20.77
CA ALA A 21 39.61 -6.68 -20.49
C ALA A 21 38.17 -7.22 -20.45
N PRO A 22 37.83 -8.30 -21.16
CA PRO A 22 36.52 -8.94 -21.01
C PRO A 22 36.43 -9.54 -19.60
N SER A 23 35.37 -9.19 -18.85
CA SER A 23 35.14 -9.77 -17.54
C SER A 23 34.92 -11.28 -17.69
N LYS A 24 35.56 -12.08 -16.84
CA LYS A 24 35.40 -13.55 -16.82
C LYS A 24 33.94 -14.02 -16.64
N VAL A 25 33.09 -13.14 -16.12
CA VAL A 25 31.65 -13.37 -15.94
C VAL A 25 30.90 -13.36 -17.26
N GLN A 26 31.26 -12.49 -18.20
CA GLN A 26 30.64 -12.44 -19.51
C GLN A 26 30.97 -13.70 -20.33
N ALA A 27 32.17 -14.30 -20.08
CA ALA A 27 32.56 -15.57 -20.66
C ALA A 27 31.84 -16.78 -20.05
N ALA A 28 31.49 -16.70 -18.74
CA ALA A 28 30.73 -17.75 -18.08
C ALA A 28 29.24 -17.77 -18.50
N LEU A 29 28.68 -16.62 -18.81
CA LEU A 29 27.30 -16.50 -19.33
C LEU A 29 27.18 -16.85 -20.82
N SER A 30 28.25 -16.69 -21.60
CA SER A 30 28.26 -16.99 -23.05
C SER A 30 28.53 -18.47 -23.41
N ASN A 31 28.97 -19.31 -22.46
CA ASN A 31 29.32 -20.72 -22.70
C ASN A 31 28.18 -21.72 -22.51
N THR A 32 26.95 -21.30 -22.26
CA THR A 32 25.76 -22.18 -22.28
C THR A 32 25.06 -22.10 -23.63
N ALA A 33 25.73 -22.52 -24.71
CA ALA A 33 25.07 -22.74 -25.98
C ALA A 33 24.25 -24.02 -25.91
N PHE A 34 22.94 -23.94 -25.99
CA PHE A 34 22.06 -25.09 -26.26
C PHE A 34 22.31 -25.60 -27.69
N PRO A 35 22.30 -26.90 -27.91
CA PRO A 35 22.48 -27.47 -29.23
C PRO A 35 21.30 -27.09 -30.12
N SER A 36 21.59 -26.46 -31.25
CA SER A 36 20.67 -26.21 -32.34
C SER A 36 20.20 -27.55 -32.96
N ARG A 37 18.92 -27.83 -32.85
CA ARG A 37 18.26 -28.86 -33.67
C ARG A 37 18.02 -28.28 -35.07
N SER A 38 18.80 -28.77 -36.02
CA SER A 38 18.52 -28.65 -37.44
C SER A 38 17.37 -29.57 -37.82
N GLY A 39 16.40 -29.08 -38.60
CA GLY A 39 15.42 -29.96 -39.19
C GLY A 39 14.25 -29.28 -39.87
N SER A 40 14.39 -29.14 -41.20
CA SER A 40 13.39 -29.15 -42.29
C SER A 40 12.41 -28.00 -42.42
N LYS A 41 12.59 -27.32 -43.57
CA LYS A 41 11.66 -26.49 -44.28
C LYS A 41 10.40 -27.26 -44.70
N THR A 42 9.23 -26.69 -44.45
CA THR A 42 8.07 -26.86 -45.32
C THR A 42 7.32 -25.53 -45.35
N GLU A 43 7.34 -24.94 -46.57
CA GLU A 43 6.48 -23.83 -46.97
C GLU A 43 5.03 -24.29 -47.00
N THR A 44 4.12 -23.54 -46.37
CA THR A 44 2.73 -23.54 -46.81
C THR A 44 2.17 -22.11 -46.70
N LYS A 45 1.61 -21.69 -47.86
CA LYS A 45 0.99 -20.40 -48.17
C LYS A 45 -0.16 -20.08 -47.22
N ALA A 46 -0.25 -18.79 -46.87
CA ALA A 46 -1.40 -18.16 -46.27
C ALA A 46 -2.59 -18.05 -47.25
N PRO A 47 -3.81 -17.88 -46.71
CA PRO A 47 -4.74 -16.92 -47.30
C PRO A 47 -5.07 -15.78 -46.33
N ALA A 48 -5.17 -14.60 -46.94
CA ALA A 48 -5.56 -13.35 -46.31
C ALA A 48 -7.06 -13.32 -45.96
N SER A 49 -7.38 -12.42 -45.05
CA SER A 49 -8.70 -11.85 -44.74
C SER A 49 -9.31 -12.29 -43.40
N ALA A 50 -9.19 -11.40 -42.41
CA ALA A 50 -10.32 -10.97 -41.59
C ALA A 50 -9.89 -9.76 -40.72
N ALA A 51 -10.69 -8.77 -40.84
CA ALA A 51 -10.97 -7.55 -40.07
C ALA A 51 -10.19 -7.25 -38.80
N HIS A 52 -9.52 -6.11 -38.80
CA HIS A 52 -9.03 -5.35 -37.65
C HIS A 52 -10.21 -4.81 -36.82
N GLU A 53 -10.46 -5.39 -35.66
CA GLU A 53 -11.04 -4.66 -34.54
C GLU A 53 -9.90 -4.09 -33.67
N ARG A 54 -9.73 -2.77 -33.75
CA ARG A 54 -8.76 -2.03 -32.93
C ARG A 54 -9.41 -1.74 -31.59
N TYR A 55 -8.98 -2.44 -30.54
CA TYR A 55 -9.14 -1.95 -29.17
C TYR A 55 -8.05 -0.90 -28.87
N PRO A 56 -8.39 0.25 -28.26
CA PRO A 56 -7.38 1.24 -27.90
C PRO A 56 -6.61 0.75 -26.67
N LEU A 57 -5.31 0.47 -26.86
CA LEU A 57 -4.36 0.21 -25.79
C LEU A 57 -4.16 1.46 -24.93
N VAL A 58 -4.64 1.44 -23.70
CA VAL A 58 -4.29 2.40 -22.66
C VAL A 58 -2.87 2.06 -22.21
N ARG A 59 -1.89 2.87 -22.59
CA ARG A 59 -0.50 2.75 -22.13
C ARG A 59 -0.37 3.38 -20.75
N LEU A 60 -0.28 2.57 -19.72
CA LEU A 60 0.14 2.98 -18.39
C LEU A 60 1.65 2.71 -18.22
N ARG A 61 2.46 3.76 -18.28
CA ARG A 61 3.89 3.71 -17.93
C ARG A 61 4.03 4.08 -16.46
N LEU A 62 4.29 3.14 -15.59
CA LEU A 62 4.60 3.31 -14.19
C LEU A 62 6.09 3.05 -13.94
N SER A 63 6.79 4.01 -13.93
CA SER A 63 7.85 4.75 -13.25
C SER A 63 8.15 6.01 -14.04
N SER A 64 7.17 6.88 -14.17
CA SER A 64 7.05 8.11 -14.99
C SER A 64 6.23 7.89 -16.26
N PRO A 65 5.32 8.72 -16.60
CA PRO A 65 4.22 9.38 -15.92
C PRO A 65 2.86 8.79 -16.32
N VAL A 66 2.02 8.46 -15.40
CA VAL A 66 0.65 8.02 -15.65
C VAL A 66 -0.33 9.07 -15.16
N VAL A 67 -0.41 10.15 -15.85
CA VAL A 67 -1.56 11.06 -15.76
C VAL A 67 -1.68 11.77 -17.11
N LEU A 68 -2.25 11.14 -18.13
CA LEU A 68 -2.75 11.89 -19.30
C LEU A 68 -3.49 10.97 -20.28
N ASP A 69 -4.74 10.67 -19.99
CA ASP A 69 -5.76 10.42 -21.05
C ASP A 69 -7.22 10.44 -20.51
N ILE A 70 -7.45 10.93 -19.29
CA ILE A 70 -8.83 11.05 -18.76
C ILE A 70 -9.50 12.39 -19.17
N ALA A 71 -8.75 13.38 -19.62
CA ALA A 71 -9.28 14.73 -19.91
C ALA A 71 -9.83 14.94 -21.33
N ARG A 72 -9.93 13.94 -22.21
CA ARG A 72 -10.38 14.11 -23.61
C ARG A 72 -11.77 13.56 -23.94
N PHE A 73 -12.67 13.41 -22.98
CA PHE A 73 -14.03 12.93 -23.27
C PHE A 73 -15.15 13.91 -22.90
N SER A 74 -14.92 15.23 -23.01
CA SER A 74 -16.01 16.19 -22.79
C SER A 74 -15.83 17.47 -23.61
N SER A 75 -15.91 17.38 -24.91
CA SER A 75 -16.28 18.55 -25.72
C SER A 75 -16.65 18.13 -27.14
N HIS A 76 -17.90 17.84 -27.36
CA HIS A 76 -18.62 18.07 -28.65
C HIS A 76 -20.11 17.82 -28.44
N ARG A 77 -20.85 18.87 -28.11
CA ARG A 77 -22.26 19.01 -28.52
C ARG A 77 -22.53 20.43 -28.96
N HIS A 78 -22.88 20.55 -30.21
CA HIS A 78 -23.30 21.73 -30.92
C HIS A 78 -24.43 22.49 -30.22
N PRO A 79 -24.41 23.83 -30.29
CA PRO A 79 -25.59 24.67 -30.06
C PRO A 79 -26.24 24.96 -31.42
N ASP A 80 -27.42 24.47 -31.67
CA ASP A 80 -28.38 25.09 -32.61
C ASP A 80 -29.56 24.14 -32.80
N ARG A 81 -30.63 24.38 -32.04
CA ARG A 81 -32.05 24.09 -32.35
C ARG A 81 -32.92 24.25 -31.10
N ILE A 82 -33.24 25.48 -30.71
CA ILE A 82 -34.52 25.79 -30.03
C ILE A 82 -34.85 27.23 -30.39
N ALA A 83 -35.56 27.42 -31.47
CA ALA A 83 -36.39 28.60 -31.72
C ALA A 83 -37.66 28.09 -32.38
N ALA A 84 -38.76 28.31 -31.69
CA ALA A 84 -40.17 28.14 -32.11
C ALA A 84 -40.95 27.10 -31.30
N VAL A 85 -41.35 27.44 -30.09
CA VAL A 85 -42.58 26.92 -29.47
C VAL A 85 -43.38 28.11 -28.87
N ASP A 86 -44.41 28.34 -29.53
CA ASP A 86 -45.66 29.05 -29.36
C ASP A 86 -45.97 29.75 -28.02
N GLN A 87 -46.17 31.09 -28.14
CA GLN A 87 -46.62 32.05 -27.11
C GLN A 87 -48.10 31.91 -26.74
N ARG A 88 -48.65 30.77 -26.48
CA ARG A 88 -50.10 30.65 -26.15
C ARG A 88 -50.47 29.75 -24.99
N LEU A 89 -49.68 29.65 -23.92
CA LEU A 89 -50.16 28.96 -22.69
C LEU A 89 -49.39 29.39 -21.43
N VAL A 90 -49.30 30.65 -21.10
CA VAL A 90 -48.91 31.07 -19.75
C VAL A 90 -49.76 32.25 -19.33
N LYS A 91 -51.02 32.00 -19.02
CA LYS A 91 -51.72 32.76 -17.97
C LYS A 91 -51.72 31.92 -16.69
N ALA A 92 -50.54 31.65 -16.15
CA ALA A 92 -50.42 31.19 -14.78
C ALA A 92 -50.69 32.39 -13.86
N ARG A 93 -51.78 32.31 -13.07
CA ARG A 93 -52.07 33.20 -11.97
C ARG A 93 -50.81 33.39 -11.14
N THR A 94 -50.23 34.56 -11.17
CA THR A 94 -49.18 34.97 -10.23
C THR A 94 -49.78 35.00 -8.83
N VAL A 95 -49.51 33.93 -8.06
CA VAL A 95 -49.84 33.86 -6.64
C VAL A 95 -48.96 34.92 -5.94
N ASN A 96 -49.58 35.92 -5.36
CA ASN A 96 -48.86 36.96 -4.63
C ASN A 96 -48.16 36.31 -3.41
N PRO A 97 -46.80 36.33 -3.31
CA PRO A 97 -46.08 35.64 -2.24
C PRO A 97 -46.55 36.00 -0.84
N LYS A 98 -46.93 37.28 -0.61
CA LYS A 98 -47.42 37.74 0.68
C LYS A 98 -48.74 37.11 1.11
N SER A 99 -49.66 36.84 0.18
CA SER A 99 -50.93 36.15 0.49
C SER A 99 -50.73 34.65 0.76
N PHE A 100 -49.78 34.03 0.07
CA PHE A 100 -49.44 32.61 0.28
C PHE A 100 -48.84 32.35 1.68
N PHE A 101 -47.89 33.17 2.13
CA PHE A 101 -47.32 33.04 3.48
C PHE A 101 -48.32 33.34 4.59
N THR A 102 -49.26 34.27 4.35
CA THR A 102 -50.31 34.57 5.31
C THR A 102 -51.29 33.41 5.46
N GLU A 103 -51.61 32.71 4.37
CA GLU A 103 -52.47 31.53 4.37
C GLU A 103 -51.79 30.33 5.04
N LEU A 104 -50.47 30.07 4.78
CA LEU A 104 -49.69 29.08 5.48
C LEU A 104 -49.63 29.30 7.00
N LYS A 105 -49.55 30.58 7.44
CA LYS A 105 -49.57 30.94 8.86
C LYS A 105 -50.96 30.77 9.47
N ARG A 106 -52.00 31.07 8.73
CA ARG A 106 -53.41 30.89 9.15
C ARG A 106 -53.76 29.44 9.38
N ARG A 107 -53.27 28.52 8.51
CA ARG A 107 -53.54 27.10 8.55
C ARG A 107 -52.59 26.30 9.45
N ASN A 108 -51.73 26.94 10.26
CA ASN A 108 -50.77 26.33 11.17
C ASN A 108 -49.78 25.33 10.51
N VAL A 109 -49.66 25.31 9.17
CA VAL A 109 -48.77 24.37 8.41
C VAL A 109 -47.34 24.48 8.88
N TYR A 110 -46.87 25.66 9.30
CA TYR A 110 -45.52 25.84 9.85
C TYR A 110 -45.26 25.04 11.12
N LYS A 111 -46.28 24.81 11.96
CA LYS A 111 -46.13 23.98 13.17
C LYS A 111 -45.89 22.52 12.83
N VAL A 112 -46.60 22.03 11.79
CA VAL A 112 -46.40 20.66 11.28
C VAL A 112 -45.04 20.54 10.62
N ALA A 113 -44.58 21.52 9.88
CA ALA A 113 -43.23 21.53 9.29
C ALA A 113 -42.14 21.45 10.35
N ILE A 114 -42.26 22.27 11.44
CA ILE A 114 -41.30 22.21 12.55
C ILE A 114 -41.35 20.85 13.26
N ALA A 115 -42.55 20.37 13.58
CA ALA A 115 -42.70 19.05 14.25
C ALA A 115 -42.14 17.90 13.41
N TYR A 116 -42.42 17.93 12.10
CA TYR A 116 -41.87 16.96 11.16
C TYR A 116 -40.34 17.03 11.13
N GLY A 117 -39.75 18.20 11.04
CA GLY A 117 -38.30 18.40 11.04
C GLY A 117 -37.62 17.84 12.29
N VAL A 118 -38.23 18.07 13.46
CA VAL A 118 -37.74 17.55 14.75
C VAL A 118 -37.80 16.02 14.77
N VAL A 119 -38.94 15.43 14.35
CA VAL A 119 -39.11 13.97 14.31
C VAL A 119 -38.16 13.34 13.28
N ALA A 120 -38.05 13.93 12.09
CA ALA A 120 -37.16 13.46 11.04
C ALA A 120 -35.68 13.50 11.49
N TRP A 121 -35.28 14.60 12.16
CA TRP A 121 -33.93 14.71 12.74
C TRP A 121 -33.67 13.62 13.78
N LEU A 122 -34.64 13.36 14.66
CA LEU A 122 -34.52 12.36 15.70
C LEU A 122 -34.45 10.94 15.12
N LEU A 123 -35.25 10.64 14.10
CA LEU A 123 -35.21 9.36 13.38
C LEU A 123 -33.88 9.14 12.67
N MET A 124 -33.31 10.20 12.06
CA MET A 124 -31.99 10.14 11.45
C MET A 124 -30.90 9.84 12.49
N GLN A 125 -30.95 10.50 13.65
CA GLN A 125 -30.00 10.24 14.75
C GLN A 125 -30.09 8.81 15.24
N VAL A 126 -31.31 8.31 15.46
CA VAL A 126 -31.57 6.93 15.87
C VAL A 126 -31.07 5.94 14.81
N ALA A 127 -31.39 6.15 13.53
CA ALA A 127 -30.97 5.27 12.46
C ALA A 127 -29.44 5.25 12.30
N SER A 128 -28.78 6.41 12.37
CA SER A 128 -27.32 6.49 12.24
C SER A 128 -26.55 5.83 13.40
N GLN A 129 -27.15 5.73 14.59
CA GLN A 129 -26.54 5.11 15.75
C GLN A 129 -26.90 3.63 15.92
N ILE A 130 -28.14 3.25 15.57
CA ILE A 130 -28.64 1.89 15.80
C ILE A 130 -28.30 0.95 14.62
N PHE A 131 -28.35 1.40 13.39
CA PHE A 131 -28.14 0.54 12.22
C PHE A 131 -26.75 -0.09 12.18
N PRO A 132 -25.64 0.60 12.51
CA PRO A 132 -24.33 -0.03 12.61
C PRO A 132 -24.23 -1.10 13.70
N PHE A 133 -25.04 -0.96 14.80
CA PHE A 133 -25.06 -1.93 15.88
C PHE A 133 -25.68 -3.28 15.49
N PHE A 134 -26.64 -3.26 14.56
CA PHE A 134 -27.31 -4.45 14.02
C PHE A 134 -26.73 -4.90 12.68
N GLU A 135 -25.53 -4.41 12.29
CA GLU A 135 -24.88 -4.70 11.00
C GLU A 135 -25.77 -4.39 9.78
N ILE A 136 -26.73 -3.47 9.93
CA ILE A 136 -27.61 -3.07 8.85
C ILE A 136 -26.81 -2.28 7.81
N PRO A 137 -26.84 -2.65 6.54
CA PRO A 137 -26.05 -2.00 5.49
C PRO A 137 -26.33 -0.50 5.37
N ASN A 138 -25.32 0.30 5.04
CA ASN A 138 -25.39 1.77 4.91
C ASN A 138 -26.47 2.27 3.91
N TRP A 139 -26.90 1.43 2.95
CA TRP A 139 -27.98 1.79 2.05
C TRP A 139 -29.32 1.97 2.78
N ALA A 140 -29.54 1.27 3.90
CA ALA A 140 -30.77 1.37 4.68
C ALA A 140 -30.89 2.75 5.36
N VAL A 141 -29.77 3.33 5.83
CA VAL A 141 -29.75 4.72 6.34
C VAL A 141 -30.14 5.70 5.22
N ARG A 142 -29.59 5.50 4.01
CA ARG A 142 -29.93 6.32 2.83
C ARG A 142 -31.40 6.18 2.45
N LEU A 143 -31.98 4.98 2.56
CA LEU A 143 -33.41 4.76 2.34
C LEU A 143 -34.27 5.49 3.35
N VAL A 144 -33.91 5.49 4.65
CA VAL A 144 -34.62 6.26 5.70
C VAL A 144 -34.61 7.75 5.37
N VAL A 145 -33.45 8.30 4.99
CA VAL A 145 -33.32 9.71 4.58
C VAL A 145 -34.23 10.00 3.38
N LEU A 146 -34.22 9.13 2.36
CA LEU A 146 -35.06 9.30 1.18
C LEU A 146 -36.55 9.31 1.52
N VAL A 147 -37.01 8.38 2.37
CA VAL A 147 -38.40 8.29 2.83
C VAL A 147 -38.80 9.54 3.62
N LEU A 148 -37.93 10.06 4.48
CA LEU A 148 -38.18 11.30 5.23
C LEU A 148 -38.25 12.53 4.31
N VAL A 149 -37.37 12.62 3.30
CA VAL A 149 -37.39 13.72 2.32
C VAL A 149 -38.66 13.68 1.48
N LEU A 150 -39.07 12.50 0.98
CA LEU A 150 -40.29 12.33 0.20
C LEU A 150 -41.56 12.48 1.04
N GLY A 151 -41.52 12.11 2.32
CA GLY A 151 -42.64 12.26 3.26
C GLY A 151 -42.93 13.71 3.67
N PHE A 152 -41.92 14.59 3.62
CA PHE A 152 -42.07 15.98 4.01
C PHE A 152 -43.13 16.76 3.17
N PRO A 153 -43.11 16.78 1.83
CA PRO A 153 -44.14 17.38 1.01
C PRO A 153 -45.53 16.80 1.27
N VAL A 154 -45.60 15.48 1.45
CA VAL A 154 -46.87 14.78 1.73
C VAL A 154 -47.45 15.26 3.08
N ALA A 155 -46.62 15.36 4.11
CA ALA A 155 -47.02 15.84 5.42
C ALA A 155 -47.52 17.29 5.34
N LEU A 156 -46.89 18.18 4.55
CA LEU A 156 -47.33 19.53 4.33
C LEU A 156 -48.68 19.62 3.57
N ILE A 157 -48.90 18.78 2.58
CA ILE A 157 -50.18 18.69 1.84
C ILE A 157 -51.30 18.24 2.77
N ILE A 158 -51.09 17.24 3.60
CA ILE A 158 -52.04 16.76 4.59
C ILE A 158 -52.34 17.88 5.61
N ALA A 159 -51.31 18.53 6.13
CA ALA A 159 -51.48 19.66 7.06
C ALA A 159 -52.21 20.85 6.45
N TRP A 160 -52.10 21.03 5.12
CA TRP A 160 -52.85 22.08 4.40
C TRP A 160 -54.33 21.69 4.16
N ALA A 161 -54.61 20.38 3.92
CA ALA A 161 -55.94 19.88 3.62
C ALA A 161 -56.80 19.60 4.86
N PHE A 162 -56.15 19.29 6.00
CA PHE A 162 -56.81 18.86 7.24
C PHE A 162 -56.29 19.63 8.46
N GLU A 163 -57.17 19.94 9.40
CA GLU A 163 -56.82 20.56 10.70
C GLU A 163 -57.15 19.57 11.84
N LEU A 164 -56.15 19.39 12.76
CA LEU A 164 -56.33 18.59 13.97
C LEU A 164 -57.12 19.41 15.00
N THR A 165 -58.34 19.00 15.28
CA THR A 165 -59.15 19.56 16.36
C THR A 165 -59.26 18.58 17.54
N PRO A 166 -59.65 19.04 18.73
CA PRO A 166 -59.84 18.13 19.90
C PRO A 166 -60.88 17.04 19.68
N GLU A 167 -61.71 17.20 18.66
CA GLU A 167 -62.78 16.24 18.29
C GLU A 167 -62.41 15.30 17.14
N GLY A 168 -61.15 15.39 16.63
CA GLY A 168 -60.63 14.56 15.54
C GLY A 168 -60.15 15.35 14.33
N ILE A 169 -59.88 14.66 13.21
CA ILE A 169 -59.38 15.25 11.97
C ILE A 169 -60.58 15.72 11.16
N LYS A 170 -60.71 17.04 10.93
CA LYS A 170 -61.76 17.66 10.11
C LYS A 170 -61.16 18.35 8.89
N ARG A 171 -61.95 18.39 7.79
CA ARG A 171 -61.56 19.10 6.56
C ARG A 171 -61.58 20.62 6.81
N THR A 172 -60.59 21.32 6.32
CA THR A 172 -60.33 22.74 6.64
C THR A 172 -61.52 23.68 6.33
N GLU A 173 -62.40 23.32 5.40
CA GLU A 173 -63.60 24.11 5.04
C GLU A 173 -64.70 24.09 6.13
N SER A 174 -64.71 23.06 6.99
CA SER A 174 -65.70 22.93 8.07
C SER A 174 -65.23 23.51 9.41
N ALA A 175 -63.99 23.97 9.51
CA ALA A 175 -63.40 24.45 10.76
C ALA A 175 -63.60 25.95 11.02
N ASP A 176 -64.08 26.74 10.01
CA ASP A 176 -64.27 28.18 10.12
C ASP A 176 -65.54 28.60 10.92
N GLU A 177 -66.43 27.66 11.27
CA GLU A 177 -67.69 27.94 11.95
C GLU A 177 -67.70 27.78 13.48
N LEU A 178 -66.54 27.46 14.15
CA LEU A 178 -66.49 27.25 15.59
C LEU A 178 -65.98 28.45 16.36
N PRO A 179 -66.64 28.87 17.47
CA PRO A 179 -66.26 30.04 18.26
C PRO A 179 -64.93 29.81 18.98
N LYS A 180 -64.01 30.78 18.88
CA LYS A 180 -62.72 30.83 19.52
C LYS A 180 -62.84 30.78 21.05
N LYS A 181 -62.66 29.60 21.68
CA LYS A 181 -62.37 29.50 23.10
C LYS A 181 -60.98 28.95 23.28
N SER A 182 -60.04 29.87 23.50
CA SER A 182 -58.64 29.61 23.80
C SER A 182 -58.51 28.83 25.12
N ARG A 183 -58.15 27.56 25.08
CA ARG A 183 -57.47 26.88 26.17
C ARG A 183 -56.16 26.31 25.62
N ARG A 184 -55.05 26.96 25.97
CA ARG A 184 -53.72 26.45 25.72
C ARG A 184 -53.59 25.12 26.47
N SER A 185 -53.80 24.00 25.78
CA SER A 185 -53.49 22.69 26.29
C SER A 185 -51.96 22.53 26.24
N GLY A 186 -51.32 22.47 27.41
CA GLY A 186 -49.89 22.20 27.55
C GLY A 186 -49.50 20.75 27.23
N ALA A 187 -50.40 19.96 26.64
CA ALA A 187 -50.15 18.53 26.33
C ALA A 187 -48.94 18.30 25.44
N TRP A 188 -48.62 19.23 24.50
CA TRP A 188 -47.43 19.13 23.66
C TRP A 188 -46.11 19.17 24.44
N ILE A 189 -46.10 19.87 25.59
CA ILE A 189 -44.92 19.97 26.48
C ILE A 189 -44.61 18.61 27.07
N TYR A 190 -45.65 17.85 27.47
CA TYR A 190 -45.47 16.51 27.98
C TYR A 190 -44.94 15.53 26.91
N VAL A 191 -45.41 15.66 25.66
CA VAL A 191 -44.90 14.87 24.53
C VAL A 191 -43.42 15.14 24.28
N VAL A 192 -43.01 16.42 24.30
CA VAL A 192 -41.59 16.80 24.11
C VAL A 192 -40.71 16.32 25.27
N ILE A 193 -41.19 16.47 26.51
CA ILE A 193 -40.46 16.00 27.71
C ILE A 193 -40.32 14.48 27.68
N THR A 194 -41.39 13.75 27.34
CA THR A 194 -41.36 12.28 27.27
C THR A 194 -40.44 11.80 26.13
N ALA A 195 -40.51 12.43 24.95
CA ALA A 195 -39.60 12.12 23.85
C ALA A 195 -38.13 12.44 24.19
N GLY A 196 -37.89 13.54 24.89
CA GLY A 196 -36.58 13.91 25.42
C GLY A 196 -36.04 12.90 26.45
N ALA A 197 -36.90 12.49 27.39
CA ALA A 197 -36.53 11.49 28.41
C ALA A 197 -36.23 10.11 27.78
N ILE A 198 -37.02 9.68 26.79
CA ILE A 198 -36.77 8.45 26.02
C ILE A 198 -35.45 8.57 25.25
N SER A 199 -35.16 9.71 24.62
CA SER A 199 -33.92 9.92 23.87
C SER A 199 -32.69 9.90 24.78
N VAL A 200 -32.76 10.52 25.96
CA VAL A 200 -31.70 10.46 26.97
C VAL A 200 -31.54 9.03 27.52
N GLY A 201 -32.67 8.34 27.77
CA GLY A 201 -32.65 6.94 28.19
C GLY A 201 -31.99 6.03 27.17
N LEU A 202 -32.35 6.16 25.88
CA LEU A 202 -31.73 5.40 24.78
C LEU A 202 -30.25 5.76 24.59
N PHE A 203 -29.88 7.05 24.74
CA PHE A 203 -28.47 7.47 24.71
C PHE A 203 -27.66 6.86 25.84
N LEU A 204 -28.20 6.85 27.06
CA LEU A 204 -27.53 6.24 28.22
C LEU A 204 -27.44 4.72 28.06
N VAL A 205 -28.51 4.05 27.63
CA VAL A 205 -28.48 2.61 27.30
C VAL A 205 -27.47 2.35 26.20
N GLY A 206 -27.46 3.11 25.09
CA GLY A 206 -26.47 2.97 24.03
C GLY A 206 -25.03 3.19 24.50
N ARG A 207 -24.80 4.12 25.44
CA ARG A 207 -23.48 4.37 26.01
C ARG A 207 -23.02 3.27 26.99
N TYR A 208 -23.95 2.66 27.73
CA TYR A 208 -23.62 1.60 28.69
C TYR A 208 -23.65 0.20 28.10
N THR A 209 -24.41 -0.02 27.04
CA THR A 209 -24.49 -1.31 26.32
C THR A 209 -23.69 -1.34 25.03
N ALA A 210 -23.21 -0.19 24.53
CA ALA A 210 -22.22 -0.20 23.48
C ALA A 210 -21.05 -1.04 23.99
N PRO A 211 -20.75 -2.21 23.37
CA PRO A 211 -19.51 -2.87 23.65
C PRO A 211 -18.44 -1.80 23.46
N ASN A 212 -17.64 -1.58 24.48
CA ASN A 212 -16.46 -0.75 24.40
C ASN A 212 -15.73 -1.32 23.17
N LYS A 213 -15.91 -0.72 21.99
CA LYS A 213 -15.01 -0.94 20.86
C LYS A 213 -13.71 -0.35 21.37
N GLN A 214 -13.02 -1.13 22.20
CA GLN A 214 -11.57 -1.07 22.20
C GLN A 214 -11.23 -0.97 20.72
N PRO A 215 -10.39 -0.01 20.31
CA PRO A 215 -9.86 -0.02 18.95
C PRO A 215 -9.54 -1.48 18.71
N VAL A 216 -10.05 -2.07 17.61
CA VAL A 216 -9.76 -3.46 17.27
C VAL A 216 -8.27 -3.56 17.46
N ALA A 217 -7.87 -4.04 18.63
CA ALA A 217 -6.51 -4.45 18.86
C ALA A 217 -6.38 -5.48 17.75
N LEU A 218 -5.66 -5.12 16.69
CA LEU A 218 -5.24 -6.06 15.66
C LEU A 218 -4.92 -7.29 16.47
N GLU A 219 -5.69 -8.36 16.29
CA GLU A 219 -5.48 -9.60 17.04
C GLU A 219 -4.05 -9.98 16.71
N VAL A 220 -3.13 -9.59 17.61
CA VAL A 220 -1.69 -9.69 17.32
C VAL A 220 -1.45 -11.17 17.22
N VAL A 221 -1.24 -11.62 15.98
CA VAL A 221 -0.98 -13.02 15.68
C VAL A 221 0.14 -13.46 16.61
N THR A 222 -0.14 -14.34 17.56
CA THR A 222 0.83 -14.75 18.59
C THR A 222 2.12 -15.30 18.00
N LYS A 223 2.03 -15.90 16.81
CA LYS A 223 3.16 -16.35 15.99
C LYS A 223 3.55 -15.27 14.98
N SER A 224 4.00 -14.13 15.48
CA SER A 224 4.51 -13.04 14.67
C SER A 224 5.79 -12.47 15.28
N ILE A 225 6.72 -12.06 14.44
CA ILE A 225 8.04 -11.61 14.85
C ILE A 225 8.55 -10.46 13.96
N ALA A 226 9.24 -9.53 14.59
CA ALA A 226 10.10 -8.56 13.94
C ALA A 226 11.56 -8.80 14.37
N VAL A 227 12.46 -8.87 13.41
CA VAL A 227 13.91 -8.95 13.65
C VAL A 227 14.46 -7.54 13.54
N LEU A 228 14.88 -6.94 14.65
CA LEU A 228 15.44 -5.59 14.66
C LEU A 228 16.89 -5.58 14.12
N PRO A 229 17.41 -4.43 13.66
CA PRO A 229 18.80 -4.31 13.25
C PRO A 229 19.75 -4.74 14.38
N PHE A 230 20.71 -5.60 14.07
CA PHE A 230 21.68 -6.07 15.05
C PHE A 230 22.76 -5.03 15.27
N GLU A 231 23.17 -4.85 16.52
CA GLU A 231 24.24 -3.95 16.90
C GLU A 231 25.60 -4.50 16.44
N ASN A 232 26.39 -3.67 15.75
CA ASN A 232 27.76 -4.01 15.41
C ASN A 232 28.70 -3.70 16.58
N LEU A 233 29.15 -4.70 17.30
CA LEU A 233 30.12 -4.62 18.38
C LEU A 233 31.58 -4.86 17.93
N SER A 234 31.82 -4.98 16.61
CA SER A 234 33.15 -5.12 16.06
C SER A 234 33.95 -3.84 16.23
N ARG A 235 35.30 -3.95 16.43
CA ARG A 235 36.19 -2.79 16.52
C ARG A 235 36.25 -1.98 15.23
N ASP A 236 36.02 -2.64 14.10
CA ASP A 236 36.05 -2.04 12.77
C ASP A 236 34.62 -1.66 12.34
N PRO A 237 34.35 -0.35 12.15
CA PRO A 237 33.05 0.13 11.69
C PRO A 237 32.64 -0.44 10.32
N ASP A 238 33.63 -0.79 9.49
CA ASP A 238 33.39 -1.37 8.17
C ASP A 238 32.72 -2.75 8.25
N ASN A 239 32.66 -3.40 9.42
CA ASN A 239 31.90 -4.62 9.66
C ASN A 239 30.38 -4.39 9.89
N ALA A 240 29.87 -3.17 9.78
CA ALA A 240 28.42 -2.89 9.88
C ALA A 240 27.61 -3.72 8.86
N PHE A 241 28.10 -3.89 7.61
CA PHE A 241 27.47 -4.71 6.60
C PHE A 241 27.28 -6.16 7.05
N PHE A 242 28.18 -6.66 7.90
CA PHE A 242 28.14 -8.04 8.37
C PHE A 242 27.04 -8.25 9.42
N ALA A 243 26.88 -7.31 10.37
CA ALA A 243 25.79 -7.34 11.34
C ALA A 243 24.42 -7.24 10.64
N ASP A 244 24.29 -6.31 9.69
CA ASP A 244 23.11 -6.15 8.84
C ASP A 244 22.83 -7.42 8.03
N GLY A 245 23.85 -8.06 7.49
CA GLY A 245 23.75 -9.28 6.70
C GLY A 245 23.25 -10.46 7.54
N ILE A 246 23.80 -10.67 8.73
CA ILE A 246 23.36 -11.74 9.65
C ILE A 246 21.89 -11.54 10.05
N GLN A 247 21.47 -10.31 10.36
CA GLN A 247 20.07 -9.99 10.64
C GLN A 247 19.19 -10.34 9.46
N GLU A 248 19.58 -9.96 8.24
CA GLU A 248 18.82 -10.24 7.00
C GLU A 248 18.72 -11.73 6.70
N GLU A 249 19.81 -12.49 6.88
CA GLU A 249 19.81 -13.95 6.68
C GLU A 249 18.90 -14.68 7.67
N ILE A 250 18.92 -14.28 8.96
CA ILE A 250 18.00 -14.83 9.96
C ILE A 250 16.55 -14.52 9.58
N LEU A 251 16.26 -13.26 9.21
CA LEU A 251 14.95 -12.83 8.75
C LEU A 251 14.49 -13.66 7.53
N THR A 252 15.36 -13.83 6.54
CA THR A 252 15.08 -14.61 5.32
C THR A 252 14.79 -16.08 5.63
N ARG A 253 15.50 -16.69 6.60
CA ARG A 253 15.20 -18.06 7.03
C ARG A 253 13.86 -18.17 7.74
N LEU A 254 13.57 -17.22 8.63
CA LEU A 254 12.28 -17.14 9.35
C LEU A 254 11.11 -16.90 8.41
N SER A 255 11.28 -16.08 7.37
CA SER A 255 10.23 -15.77 6.40
C SER A 255 9.74 -16.97 5.60
N LYS A 256 10.57 -18.02 5.47
CA LYS A 256 10.20 -19.29 4.82
C LYS A 256 9.24 -20.15 5.65
N ILE A 257 8.96 -19.78 6.90
CA ILE A 257 8.04 -20.49 7.80
C ILE A 257 6.62 -19.95 7.62
N ALA A 258 5.73 -20.70 6.98
CA ALA A 258 4.39 -20.26 6.66
C ALA A 258 3.51 -20.01 7.91
N ASP A 259 3.75 -20.75 9.00
CA ASP A 259 3.03 -20.62 10.29
C ASP A 259 3.52 -19.44 11.14
N LEU A 260 4.49 -18.64 10.65
CA LEU A 260 5.07 -17.50 11.32
C LEU A 260 4.91 -16.24 10.46
N LYS A 261 4.27 -15.19 10.99
CA LYS A 261 4.27 -13.85 10.36
C LYS A 261 5.61 -13.17 10.66
N VAL A 262 6.38 -12.84 9.62
CA VAL A 262 7.68 -12.18 9.74
C VAL A 262 7.63 -10.81 9.06
N ILE A 263 7.99 -9.77 9.81
CA ILE A 263 8.02 -8.40 9.29
C ILE A 263 9.26 -8.20 8.42
N SER A 264 9.09 -7.50 7.31
CA SER A 264 10.17 -7.20 6.38
C SER A 264 11.26 -6.33 7.00
N ARG A 265 12.46 -6.44 6.45
CA ARG A 265 13.59 -5.61 6.86
C ARG A 265 13.31 -4.11 6.67
N THR A 266 12.61 -3.71 5.62
CA THR A 266 12.26 -2.31 5.31
C THR A 266 11.56 -1.63 6.48
N SER A 267 10.58 -2.30 7.08
CA SER A 267 9.85 -1.77 8.24
C SER A 267 10.65 -1.81 9.53
N THR A 268 11.65 -2.68 9.67
CA THR A 268 12.45 -2.76 10.91
C THR A 268 13.69 -1.87 10.91
N GLN A 269 14.19 -1.46 9.74
CA GLN A 269 15.43 -0.68 9.62
C GLN A 269 15.43 0.67 10.35
N GLN A 270 14.28 1.28 10.56
CA GLN A 270 14.18 2.56 11.28
C GLN A 270 14.45 2.43 12.78
N TYR A 271 14.41 1.21 13.34
CA TYR A 271 14.70 0.97 14.75
C TYR A 271 16.17 0.59 14.92
N GLN A 272 16.83 1.25 15.85
CA GLN A 272 18.19 0.86 16.23
C GLN A 272 18.17 -0.34 17.18
N SER A 273 19.28 -1.05 17.27
CA SER A 273 19.46 -2.06 18.32
C SER A 273 19.35 -1.42 19.69
N ASN A 274 18.65 -2.10 20.62
CA ASN A 274 18.32 -1.61 21.94
C ASN A 274 17.38 -0.38 21.97
N PRO A 275 16.23 -0.45 21.30
CA PRO A 275 15.24 0.61 21.35
C PRO A 275 14.56 0.61 22.73
N GLY A 276 14.37 1.78 23.34
CA GLY A 276 13.88 1.93 24.71
C GLY A 276 12.44 1.47 24.99
N ASN A 277 11.61 1.12 23.97
CA ASN A 277 10.22 0.67 24.17
C ASN A 277 9.81 -0.38 23.13
N LEU A 278 10.16 -1.64 23.40
CA LEU A 278 9.82 -2.78 22.53
C LEU A 278 8.32 -2.99 22.38
N SER A 279 7.53 -2.71 23.42
CA SER A 279 6.07 -2.87 23.35
C SER A 279 5.43 -1.91 22.36
N GLU A 280 5.90 -0.67 22.28
CA GLU A 280 5.40 0.31 21.31
C GLU A 280 5.83 -0.07 19.87
N ILE A 281 7.07 -0.49 19.70
CA ILE A 281 7.57 -0.96 18.39
C ILE A 281 6.76 -2.16 17.90
N ALA A 282 6.55 -3.15 18.76
CA ALA A 282 5.76 -4.32 18.40
C ALA A 282 4.32 -3.98 18.03
N LYS A 283 3.72 -3.01 18.72
CA LYS A 283 2.38 -2.50 18.41
C LYS A 283 2.35 -1.80 17.04
N GLN A 284 3.34 -0.98 16.74
CA GLN A 284 3.46 -0.29 15.44
C GLN A 284 3.66 -1.28 14.29
N LEU A 285 4.49 -2.32 14.50
CA LEU A 285 4.75 -3.39 13.53
C LEU A 285 3.64 -4.46 13.48
N GLY A 286 2.72 -4.48 14.44
CA GLY A 286 1.66 -5.48 14.54
C GLY A 286 2.18 -6.89 14.80
N VAL A 287 3.18 -7.03 15.70
CA VAL A 287 3.80 -8.31 16.09
C VAL A 287 3.71 -8.57 17.58
N ALA A 288 3.74 -9.84 17.97
CA ALA A 288 3.78 -10.27 19.37
C ALA A 288 5.21 -10.33 19.92
N ASN A 289 6.19 -10.62 19.08
CA ASN A 289 7.54 -10.94 19.49
C ASN A 289 8.56 -10.11 18.72
N ILE A 290 9.67 -9.81 19.37
CA ILE A 290 10.82 -9.11 18.81
C ILE A 290 12.06 -9.96 19.00
N LEU A 291 12.87 -10.11 17.96
CA LEU A 291 14.23 -10.63 18.02
C LEU A 291 15.19 -9.44 17.91
N GLU A 292 16.03 -9.29 18.89
CA GLU A 292 17.14 -8.33 18.88
C GLU A 292 18.46 -9.05 19.10
N GLY A 293 19.56 -8.39 18.73
CA GLY A 293 20.86 -9.00 18.90
C GLY A 293 22.03 -8.09 18.62
N SER A 294 23.22 -8.62 18.78
CA SER A 294 24.48 -7.97 18.44
C SER A 294 25.44 -8.94 17.79
N VAL A 295 26.30 -8.42 16.93
CA VAL A 295 27.32 -9.18 16.21
C VAL A 295 28.68 -8.55 16.46
N GLN A 296 29.63 -9.38 16.84
CA GLN A 296 31.04 -9.02 16.96
C GLN A 296 31.89 -9.92 16.08
N ARG A 297 32.57 -9.34 15.10
CA ARG A 297 33.52 -10.03 14.23
C ARG A 297 34.95 -9.66 14.61
N SER A 298 35.81 -10.65 14.75
CA SER A 298 37.25 -10.48 14.99
C SER A 298 38.04 -11.53 14.22
N ALA A 299 38.69 -11.12 13.15
CA ALA A 299 39.36 -11.99 12.19
C ALA A 299 38.44 -13.08 11.66
N ASP A 300 38.70 -14.35 12.00
CA ASP A 300 37.96 -15.54 11.60
C ASP A 300 36.88 -15.96 12.62
N GLN A 301 36.73 -15.25 13.73
CA GLN A 301 35.76 -15.52 14.80
C GLN A 301 34.57 -14.57 14.72
N VAL A 302 33.39 -15.12 14.98
CA VAL A 302 32.13 -14.36 15.08
C VAL A 302 31.44 -14.73 16.38
N ARG A 303 31.04 -13.70 17.12
CA ARG A 303 30.12 -13.83 18.25
C ARG A 303 28.79 -13.21 17.87
N VAL A 304 27.70 -13.96 17.98
CA VAL A 304 26.33 -13.50 17.78
C VAL A 304 25.57 -13.69 19.08
N ASN A 305 25.09 -12.58 19.67
CA ASN A 305 24.17 -12.64 20.80
C ASN A 305 22.77 -12.34 20.28
N VAL A 306 21.79 -13.10 20.69
CA VAL A 306 20.39 -12.92 20.29
C VAL A 306 19.46 -13.12 21.47
N GLN A 307 18.36 -12.40 21.47
CA GLN A 307 17.29 -12.58 22.45
C GLN A 307 15.92 -12.39 21.81
N LEU A 308 15.02 -13.34 22.08
CA LEU A 308 13.63 -13.33 21.66
C LEU A 308 12.77 -12.84 22.82
N ILE A 309 12.04 -11.77 22.61
CA ILE A 309 11.28 -11.04 23.65
C ILE A 309 9.81 -11.04 23.28
N LYS A 310 8.94 -11.40 24.24
CA LYS A 310 7.51 -11.17 24.15
C LYS A 310 7.24 -9.70 24.46
N ALA A 311 6.94 -8.91 23.44
CA ALA A 311 6.93 -7.46 23.52
C ALA A 311 5.85 -6.90 24.47
N ALA A 312 4.69 -7.55 24.58
CA ALA A 312 3.61 -7.08 25.45
C ALA A 312 3.94 -7.09 26.96
N SER A 313 4.88 -7.96 27.38
CA SER A 313 5.26 -8.14 28.79
C SER A 313 6.74 -7.89 29.04
N ASP A 314 7.48 -7.51 28.01
CA ASP A 314 8.94 -7.34 28.04
C ASP A 314 9.65 -8.56 28.67
N THR A 315 9.18 -9.75 28.28
CA THR A 315 9.66 -11.02 28.84
C THR A 315 10.54 -11.72 27.85
N HIS A 316 11.77 -12.06 28.27
CA HIS A 316 12.66 -12.87 27.46
C HIS A 316 12.11 -14.30 27.38
N LEU A 317 11.78 -14.74 26.16
CA LEU A 317 11.33 -16.10 25.89
C LEU A 317 12.51 -17.04 25.67
N TRP A 318 13.57 -16.53 25.07
CA TRP A 318 14.81 -17.23 24.79
C TRP A 318 15.95 -16.25 24.56
N ALA A 319 17.16 -16.61 24.96
CA ALA A 319 18.39 -15.88 24.65
C ALA A 319 19.54 -16.87 24.55
N ASP A 320 20.48 -16.60 23.64
CA ASP A 320 21.67 -17.42 23.46
C ASP A 320 22.84 -16.59 22.91
N THR A 321 24.05 -17.17 23.03
CA THR A 321 25.30 -16.59 22.53
C THR A 321 26.05 -17.66 21.72
N PHE A 322 26.31 -17.34 20.45
CA PHE A 322 27.00 -18.22 19.52
C PHE A 322 28.42 -17.70 19.27
N ASP A 323 29.42 -18.44 19.76
CA ASP A 323 30.83 -18.22 19.45
C ASP A 323 31.28 -19.26 18.43
N ARG A 324 31.52 -18.86 17.19
CA ARG A 324 31.81 -19.74 16.06
C ARG A 324 32.91 -19.17 15.17
N LYS A 325 33.47 -20.03 14.31
CA LYS A 325 34.28 -19.57 13.19
C LYS A 325 33.39 -18.94 12.11
N LEU A 326 33.92 -18.01 11.35
CA LEU A 326 33.21 -17.38 10.23
C LEU A 326 32.73 -18.43 9.19
N THR A 327 33.44 -19.53 9.01
CA THR A 327 33.04 -20.65 8.14
C THR A 327 31.76 -21.34 8.60
N ASP A 328 31.38 -21.20 9.88
CA ASP A 328 30.24 -21.88 10.48
C ASP A 328 29.02 -20.98 10.64
N ILE A 329 29.06 -19.78 10.04
CA ILE A 329 28.04 -18.75 10.24
C ILE A 329 26.64 -19.24 9.81
N PHE A 330 26.55 -19.99 8.72
CA PHE A 330 25.26 -20.55 8.25
C PHE A 330 24.62 -21.52 9.28
N SER A 331 25.46 -22.20 10.08
CA SER A 331 24.94 -23.03 11.17
C SER A 331 24.33 -22.20 12.27
N VAL A 332 24.96 -21.06 12.62
CA VAL A 332 24.44 -20.10 13.61
C VAL A 332 23.08 -19.54 13.17
N GLU A 333 22.98 -19.07 11.94
CA GLU A 333 21.73 -18.53 11.38
C GLU A 333 20.60 -19.57 11.39
N SER A 334 20.93 -20.83 11.03
CA SER A 334 19.98 -21.94 11.05
C SER A 334 19.58 -22.34 12.47
N GLU A 335 20.53 -22.36 13.42
CA GLU A 335 20.28 -22.66 14.83
C GLU A 335 19.37 -21.60 15.45
N ILE A 336 19.61 -20.31 15.17
CA ILE A 336 18.77 -19.20 15.64
C ILE A 336 17.36 -19.32 15.06
N ALA A 337 17.22 -19.50 13.74
CA ALA A 337 15.90 -19.61 13.11
C ALA A 337 15.09 -20.80 13.65
N ARG A 338 15.71 -21.94 13.92
CA ARG A 338 15.06 -23.09 14.55
C ARG A 338 14.66 -22.79 16.00
N ALA A 339 15.56 -22.24 16.81
CA ALA A 339 15.29 -21.92 18.20
C ALA A 339 14.10 -20.93 18.33
N VAL A 340 14.02 -19.94 17.45
CA VAL A 340 12.87 -19.02 17.36
C VAL A 340 11.60 -19.78 17.00
N ALA A 341 11.63 -20.62 15.95
CA ALA A 341 10.47 -21.40 15.52
C ALA A 341 9.96 -22.33 16.63
N ASP A 342 10.86 -23.03 17.31
CA ASP A 342 10.55 -23.95 18.40
C ASP A 342 9.96 -23.18 19.61
N THR A 343 10.56 -22.06 19.98
CA THR A 343 10.10 -21.21 21.10
C THR A 343 8.71 -20.64 20.84
N LEU A 344 8.42 -20.24 19.60
CA LEU A 344 7.12 -19.74 19.18
C LEU A 344 6.14 -20.85 18.78
N GLN A 345 6.56 -22.13 18.93
CA GLN A 345 5.77 -23.30 18.56
C GLN A 345 5.23 -23.25 17.11
N ALA A 346 6.02 -22.71 16.19
CA ALA A 346 5.69 -22.68 14.79
C ALA A 346 5.76 -24.10 14.20
N LYS A 347 4.76 -24.47 13.40
CA LYS A 347 4.73 -25.76 12.73
C LYS A 347 5.65 -25.71 11.52
N LEU A 348 6.62 -26.59 11.46
CA LEU A 348 7.55 -26.70 10.35
C LEU A 348 7.25 -27.95 9.51
N SER A 349 7.00 -27.78 8.23
CA SER A 349 7.01 -28.88 7.25
C SER A 349 8.44 -29.38 7.01
N GLY A 350 8.58 -30.61 6.48
CA GLY A 350 9.89 -31.12 6.13
C GLY A 350 10.64 -30.26 5.08
N ALA A 351 9.92 -29.61 4.18
CA ALA A 351 10.49 -28.68 3.19
C ALA A 351 11.03 -27.41 3.85
N GLU A 352 10.29 -26.83 4.79
CA GLU A 352 10.72 -25.63 5.55
C GLU A 352 11.93 -25.94 6.44
N GLN A 353 11.95 -27.12 7.09
CA GLN A 353 13.13 -27.58 7.86
C GLN A 353 14.38 -27.63 6.98
N GLN A 354 14.26 -28.17 5.76
CA GLN A 354 15.37 -28.20 4.80
C GLN A 354 15.75 -26.78 4.34
N ALA A 355 14.78 -25.92 4.06
CA ALA A 355 15.01 -24.55 3.62
C ALA A 355 15.72 -23.70 4.68
N ILE A 356 15.36 -23.86 5.97
CA ILE A 356 16.03 -23.19 7.09
C ILE A 356 17.48 -23.70 7.25
N ALA A 357 17.71 -24.98 7.04
CA ALA A 357 19.02 -25.62 7.19
C ALA A 357 19.93 -25.44 5.99
N ALA A 358 19.44 -24.94 4.87
CA ALA A 358 20.20 -24.84 3.63
C ALA A 358 21.43 -23.93 3.79
N ARG A 359 22.55 -24.38 3.21
CA ARG A 359 23.77 -23.59 3.03
C ARG A 359 23.78 -23.08 1.60
N PRO A 360 23.63 -21.78 1.37
CA PRO A 360 23.55 -21.22 0.02
C PRO A 360 24.88 -21.31 -0.75
N THR A 361 26.00 -21.38 -0.03
CA THR A 361 27.35 -21.57 -0.56
C THR A 361 28.26 -22.22 0.49
N GLU A 362 29.26 -22.97 0.07
CA GLU A 362 30.33 -23.45 0.96
C GLU A 362 31.53 -22.47 1.02
N ASN A 363 31.49 -21.40 0.22
CA ASN A 363 32.57 -20.44 0.13
C ASN A 363 32.26 -19.21 0.99
N SER A 364 32.91 -19.09 2.15
CA SER A 364 32.71 -17.98 3.10
C SER A 364 33.11 -16.60 2.53
N GLU A 365 34.07 -16.54 1.59
CA GLU A 365 34.44 -15.29 0.92
C GLU A 365 33.35 -14.87 -0.07
N ALA A 366 32.75 -15.82 -0.80
CA ALA A 366 31.59 -15.54 -1.65
C ALA A 366 30.41 -15.02 -0.84
N HIS A 367 30.19 -15.59 0.35
CA HIS A 367 29.14 -15.12 1.25
C HIS A 367 29.41 -13.71 1.77
N ASP A 368 30.61 -13.39 2.25
CA ASP A 368 30.96 -12.04 2.69
C ASP A 368 30.73 -11.00 1.58
N LEU A 369 31.12 -11.33 0.36
CA LEU A 369 30.88 -10.47 -0.81
C LEU A 369 29.39 -10.31 -1.12
N TYR A 370 28.61 -11.38 -1.00
CA TYR A 370 27.15 -11.32 -1.14
C TYR A 370 26.50 -10.42 -0.09
N LEU A 371 26.88 -10.52 1.19
CA LEU A 371 26.37 -9.64 2.25
C LEU A 371 26.70 -8.18 1.98
N ARG A 372 27.90 -7.86 1.47
CA ARG A 372 28.26 -6.51 1.01
C ARG A 372 27.36 -6.05 -0.14
N GLY A 373 27.08 -6.93 -1.10
CA GLY A 373 26.15 -6.66 -2.18
C GLY A 373 24.76 -6.30 -1.66
N ARG A 374 24.21 -7.10 -0.73
CA ARG A 374 22.92 -6.84 -0.07
C ARG A 374 22.90 -5.54 0.70
N TYR A 375 23.94 -5.23 1.44
CA TYR A 375 24.07 -3.97 2.17
C TYR A 375 23.98 -2.74 1.24
N PHE A 376 24.73 -2.75 0.11
CA PHE A 376 24.64 -1.65 -0.85
C PHE A 376 23.31 -1.63 -1.61
N PHE A 377 22.77 -2.79 -1.95
CA PHE A 377 21.44 -2.88 -2.53
C PHE A 377 20.37 -2.24 -1.64
N GLY A 378 20.41 -2.50 -0.33
CA GLY A 378 19.48 -1.94 0.65
C GLY A 378 19.56 -0.40 0.77
N LYS A 379 20.74 0.19 0.52
CA LYS A 379 20.93 1.65 0.55
C LYS A 379 20.31 2.40 -0.63
N ARG A 380 19.89 1.69 -1.68
CA ARG A 380 19.30 2.27 -2.88
C ARG A 380 20.18 3.35 -3.53
N GLY A 381 19.70 3.93 -4.64
CA GLY A 381 20.43 4.94 -5.41
C GLY A 381 21.41 4.34 -6.42
N ALA A 382 21.68 5.08 -7.52
CA ALA A 382 22.46 4.60 -8.66
C ALA A 382 23.85 4.08 -8.28
N ASP A 383 24.60 4.83 -7.48
CA ASP A 383 25.98 4.46 -7.10
C ASP A 383 26.00 3.22 -6.20
N ASN A 384 25.04 3.11 -5.27
CA ASN A 384 24.94 1.96 -4.38
C ASN A 384 24.52 0.70 -5.15
N LEU A 385 23.60 0.81 -6.09
CA LEU A 385 23.20 -0.32 -6.95
C LEU A 385 24.36 -0.79 -7.85
N LYS A 386 25.17 0.11 -8.38
CA LYS A 386 26.40 -0.24 -9.11
C LYS A 386 27.40 -0.97 -8.22
N ARG A 387 27.58 -0.52 -6.98
CA ARG A 387 28.42 -1.22 -6.01
C ARG A 387 27.87 -2.60 -5.63
N ALA A 388 26.54 -2.71 -5.48
CA ALA A 388 25.89 -3.99 -5.25
C ALA A 388 26.15 -4.98 -6.40
N ILE A 389 25.99 -4.54 -7.65
CA ILE A 389 26.31 -5.31 -8.87
C ILE A 389 27.77 -5.81 -8.84
N ASP A 390 28.71 -4.92 -8.50
CA ASP A 390 30.13 -5.30 -8.42
C ASP A 390 30.39 -6.36 -7.36
N TYR A 391 29.79 -6.25 -6.17
CA TYR A 391 29.97 -7.23 -5.10
C TYR A 391 29.30 -8.56 -5.43
N PHE A 392 28.11 -8.59 -6.03
CA PHE A 392 27.47 -9.82 -6.47
C PHE A 392 28.29 -10.51 -7.58
N ASN A 393 28.86 -9.77 -8.52
CA ASN A 393 29.76 -10.33 -9.53
C ASN A 393 31.02 -10.92 -8.90
N GLN A 394 31.60 -10.29 -7.89
CA GLN A 394 32.73 -10.83 -7.16
C GLN A 394 32.35 -12.11 -6.39
N ALA A 395 31.16 -12.16 -5.76
CA ALA A 395 30.64 -13.35 -5.11
C ALA A 395 30.47 -14.52 -6.09
N ILE A 396 29.90 -14.27 -7.26
CA ILE A 396 29.74 -15.24 -8.35
C ILE A 396 31.12 -15.73 -8.87
N ALA A 397 32.11 -14.82 -8.94
CA ALA A 397 33.45 -15.20 -9.35
C ALA A 397 34.13 -16.16 -8.34
N LYS A 398 33.78 -16.06 -7.05
CA LYS A 398 34.27 -16.96 -5.99
C LYS A 398 33.49 -18.29 -5.93
N ASP A 399 32.18 -18.23 -6.17
CA ASP A 399 31.30 -19.38 -6.28
C ASP A 399 30.31 -19.24 -7.43
N PRO A 400 30.57 -19.81 -8.61
CA PRO A 400 29.66 -19.76 -9.76
C PRO A 400 28.34 -20.51 -9.58
N ASN A 401 28.14 -21.21 -8.48
CA ASN A 401 26.89 -21.89 -8.15
C ASN A 401 26.08 -21.19 -7.05
N TYR A 402 26.47 -19.99 -6.65
CA TYR A 402 25.80 -19.24 -5.60
C TYR A 402 24.51 -18.57 -6.13
N ALA A 403 23.38 -19.27 -6.06
CA ALA A 403 22.09 -18.84 -6.60
C ALA A 403 21.63 -17.48 -6.06
N LEU A 404 21.78 -17.22 -4.74
CA LEU A 404 21.39 -15.94 -4.12
C LEU A 404 22.16 -14.76 -4.67
N ALA A 405 23.44 -14.92 -5.03
CA ALA A 405 24.22 -13.85 -5.63
C ALA A 405 23.71 -13.47 -7.03
N TYR A 406 23.25 -14.46 -7.80
CA TYR A 406 22.59 -14.20 -9.09
C TYR A 406 21.22 -13.53 -8.92
N ALA A 407 20.42 -13.90 -7.91
CA ALA A 407 19.15 -13.24 -7.61
C ALA A 407 19.36 -11.77 -7.24
N GLY A 408 20.31 -11.49 -6.31
CA GLY A 408 20.65 -10.11 -5.94
C GLY A 408 21.21 -9.28 -7.10
N LEU A 409 21.95 -9.92 -8.02
CA LEU A 409 22.43 -9.31 -9.25
C LEU A 409 21.25 -8.94 -10.18
N ALA A 410 20.27 -9.83 -10.32
CA ALA A 410 19.07 -9.60 -11.12
C ALA A 410 18.25 -8.43 -10.58
N ASP A 411 17.97 -8.42 -9.28
CA ASP A 411 17.26 -7.32 -8.60
C ASP A 411 17.96 -5.97 -8.80
N SER A 412 19.29 -5.96 -8.69
CA SER A 412 20.09 -4.74 -8.86
C SER A 412 20.00 -4.18 -10.28
N TYR A 413 20.05 -5.06 -11.29
CA TYR A 413 19.90 -4.66 -12.68
C TYR A 413 18.48 -4.20 -13.03
N VAL A 414 17.44 -4.79 -12.42
CA VAL A 414 16.05 -4.35 -12.64
C VAL A 414 15.83 -2.95 -12.10
N LEU A 415 16.40 -2.63 -10.94
CA LEU A 415 16.19 -1.34 -10.27
C LEU A 415 17.12 -0.23 -10.78
N LEU A 416 18.31 -0.56 -11.28
CA LEU A 416 19.31 0.44 -11.67
C LEU A 416 18.78 1.53 -12.63
N PRO A 417 18.02 1.23 -13.69
CA PRO A 417 17.48 2.25 -14.58
C PRO A 417 16.59 3.29 -13.91
N GLU A 418 15.86 2.89 -12.86
CA GLU A 418 14.95 3.81 -12.13
C GLU A 418 15.72 4.89 -11.36
N TYR A 419 16.96 4.60 -10.94
CA TYR A 419 17.79 5.50 -10.16
C TYR A 419 18.88 6.20 -10.97
N SER A 420 19.32 5.62 -12.11
CA SER A 420 20.44 6.14 -12.88
C SER A 420 19.98 6.96 -14.11
N GLY A 421 18.72 6.79 -14.56
CA GLY A 421 18.25 7.32 -15.83
C GLY A 421 18.91 6.65 -17.06
N GLU A 422 19.68 5.57 -16.87
CA GLU A 422 20.31 4.82 -17.95
C GLU A 422 19.26 4.05 -18.78
N PRO A 423 19.53 3.78 -20.07
CA PRO A 423 18.66 2.94 -20.87
C PRO A 423 18.42 1.57 -20.24
N SER A 424 17.17 1.13 -20.18
CA SER A 424 16.78 -0.10 -19.47
C SER A 424 17.12 -1.39 -20.21
N ALA A 425 17.32 -1.36 -21.54
CA ALA A 425 17.43 -2.56 -22.37
C ALA A 425 18.57 -3.51 -21.95
N ASP A 426 19.79 -2.97 -21.80
CA ASP A 426 20.96 -3.77 -21.41
C ASP A 426 20.85 -4.26 -19.96
N ASN A 427 20.32 -3.42 -19.08
CA ASN A 427 20.10 -3.76 -17.69
C ASN A 427 19.06 -4.89 -17.56
N PHE A 428 17.93 -4.81 -18.27
CA PHE A 428 16.91 -5.88 -18.26
C PHE A 428 17.39 -7.18 -18.91
N TYR A 429 18.24 -7.08 -19.95
CA TYR A 429 18.88 -8.26 -20.52
C TYR A 429 19.78 -8.96 -19.51
N ASN A 430 20.66 -8.22 -18.81
CA ASN A 430 21.54 -8.77 -17.79
C ASN A 430 20.76 -9.31 -16.59
N ALA A 431 19.70 -8.61 -16.16
CA ALA A 431 18.80 -9.07 -15.12
C ALA A 431 18.17 -10.41 -15.46
N ARG A 432 17.70 -10.57 -16.70
CA ARG A 432 17.11 -11.83 -17.17
C ARG A 432 18.12 -12.99 -17.12
N LEU A 433 19.33 -12.78 -17.64
CA LEU A 433 20.38 -13.82 -17.58
C LEU A 433 20.70 -14.23 -16.15
N ALA A 434 20.76 -13.26 -15.24
CA ALA A 434 21.02 -13.51 -13.83
C ALA A 434 19.85 -14.26 -13.16
N ALA A 435 18.60 -13.83 -13.37
CA ALA A 435 17.41 -14.48 -12.81
C ALA A 435 17.25 -15.92 -13.32
N ASP A 436 17.40 -16.13 -14.63
CA ASP A 436 17.33 -17.47 -15.23
C ASP A 436 18.44 -18.38 -14.68
N ARG A 437 19.65 -17.85 -14.46
CA ARG A 437 20.73 -18.60 -13.84
C ARG A 437 20.46 -18.93 -12.37
N ALA A 438 19.91 -17.98 -11.59
CA ALA A 438 19.52 -18.21 -10.20
C ALA A 438 18.51 -19.37 -10.09
N ILE A 439 17.46 -19.36 -10.93
CA ILE A 439 16.42 -20.39 -10.96
C ILE A 439 16.98 -21.75 -11.44
N ALA A 440 17.91 -21.74 -12.40
CA ALA A 440 18.56 -22.96 -12.87
C ALA A 440 19.43 -23.61 -11.78
N LEU A 441 19.99 -22.83 -10.87
CA LEU A 441 20.77 -23.31 -9.73
C LEU A 441 19.88 -23.72 -8.55
N ASP A 442 18.86 -22.93 -8.25
CA ASP A 442 17.87 -23.21 -7.20
C ASP A 442 16.47 -22.70 -7.60
N ASN A 443 15.61 -23.62 -8.04
CA ASN A 443 14.25 -23.33 -8.44
C ASN A 443 13.27 -23.14 -7.27
N LYS A 444 13.76 -23.18 -6.04
CA LYS A 444 13.00 -22.89 -4.81
C LYS A 444 13.33 -21.51 -4.24
N LEU A 445 14.10 -20.71 -4.94
CA LEU A 445 14.49 -19.37 -4.50
C LEU A 445 13.40 -18.36 -4.88
N ALA A 446 12.59 -17.92 -3.90
CA ALA A 446 11.48 -17.00 -4.10
C ALA A 446 11.94 -15.68 -4.73
N GLU A 447 13.07 -15.15 -4.30
CA GLU A 447 13.66 -13.89 -4.77
C GLU A 447 13.95 -13.94 -6.28
N ALA A 448 14.46 -15.07 -6.79
CA ALA A 448 14.71 -15.22 -8.21
C ALA A 448 13.41 -15.23 -9.05
N HIS A 449 12.33 -15.80 -8.51
CA HIS A 449 11.01 -15.75 -9.13
C HIS A 449 10.43 -14.33 -9.11
N VAL A 450 10.61 -13.57 -8.03
CA VAL A 450 10.22 -12.14 -7.99
C VAL A 450 10.96 -11.35 -9.07
N ALA A 451 12.28 -11.49 -9.16
CA ALA A 451 13.09 -10.79 -10.16
C ALA A 451 12.65 -11.14 -11.60
N ARG A 452 12.36 -12.42 -11.88
CA ARG A 452 11.86 -12.85 -13.19
C ARG A 452 10.45 -12.32 -13.47
N GLY A 453 9.58 -12.30 -12.46
CA GLY A 453 8.25 -11.71 -12.54
C GLY A 453 8.29 -10.24 -12.91
N LEU A 454 9.19 -9.45 -12.28
CA LEU A 454 9.41 -8.04 -12.63
C LEU A 454 9.84 -7.84 -14.10
N LEU A 455 10.69 -8.74 -14.62
CA LEU A 455 11.10 -8.67 -16.02
C LEU A 455 9.97 -8.97 -16.98
N PHE A 456 9.08 -9.91 -16.65
CA PHE A 456 7.87 -10.16 -17.42
C PHE A 456 6.91 -8.98 -17.38
N ASP A 457 6.71 -8.38 -16.20
CA ASP A 457 5.89 -7.18 -16.02
C ASP A 457 6.41 -6.00 -16.87
N LYS A 458 7.70 -5.68 -16.81
CA LYS A 458 8.33 -4.61 -17.61
C LYS A 458 8.17 -4.82 -19.13
N ASN A 459 7.93 -6.06 -19.57
CA ASN A 459 7.64 -6.42 -20.95
C ASN A 459 6.13 -6.63 -21.23
N TYR A 460 5.26 -6.28 -20.28
CA TYR A 460 3.80 -6.45 -20.35
C TYR A 460 3.32 -7.91 -20.52
N ASN A 461 4.14 -8.88 -20.17
CA ASN A 461 3.79 -10.30 -20.15
C ASN A 461 3.13 -10.64 -18.81
N LEU A 462 1.91 -10.08 -18.58
CA LEU A 462 1.24 -10.13 -17.27
C LEU A 462 0.87 -11.56 -16.84
N LYS A 463 0.67 -12.47 -17.78
CA LYS A 463 0.37 -13.87 -17.46
C LYS A 463 1.58 -14.56 -16.83
N GLU A 464 2.71 -14.45 -17.49
CA GLU A 464 3.97 -15.04 -17.02
C GLU A 464 4.44 -14.35 -15.73
N ALA A 465 4.30 -13.04 -15.62
CA ALA A 465 4.56 -12.31 -14.38
C ALA A 465 3.72 -12.83 -13.21
N LYS A 466 2.42 -13.09 -13.44
CA LYS A 466 1.52 -13.66 -12.44
C LYS A 466 1.99 -15.03 -11.96
N GLU A 467 2.35 -15.91 -12.89
CA GLU A 467 2.83 -17.26 -12.57
C GLU A 467 4.08 -17.21 -11.68
N GLU A 468 5.01 -16.30 -11.99
CA GLU A 468 6.24 -16.12 -11.24
C GLU A 468 5.99 -15.57 -9.82
N TYR A 469 5.16 -14.52 -9.69
CA TYR A 469 4.85 -13.97 -8.38
C TYR A 469 4.07 -14.96 -7.51
N GLN A 470 3.12 -15.70 -8.09
CA GLN A 470 2.44 -16.77 -7.37
C GLN A 470 3.41 -17.86 -6.91
N ARG A 471 4.37 -18.22 -7.77
CA ARG A 471 5.41 -19.19 -7.39
C ARG A 471 6.29 -18.67 -6.25
N ALA A 472 6.65 -17.39 -6.27
CA ALA A 472 7.39 -16.76 -5.18
C ALA A 472 6.61 -16.81 -3.84
N ILE A 473 5.29 -16.52 -3.87
CA ILE A 473 4.42 -16.60 -2.69
C ILE A 473 4.30 -18.04 -2.16
N GLU A 474 4.18 -19.04 -3.05
CA GLU A 474 4.17 -20.45 -2.64
C GLU A 474 5.47 -20.86 -1.93
N LEU A 475 6.62 -20.35 -2.39
CA LEU A 475 7.94 -20.65 -1.85
C LEU A 475 8.23 -19.87 -0.56
N ASN A 476 7.75 -18.64 -0.47
CA ASN A 476 7.88 -17.78 0.70
C ASN A 476 6.61 -16.95 0.90
N PRO A 477 5.64 -17.42 1.72
CA PRO A 477 4.38 -16.71 1.99
C PRO A 477 4.54 -15.38 2.75
N ASN A 478 5.72 -15.08 3.27
CA ASN A 478 6.08 -13.83 3.93
C ASN A 478 6.92 -12.90 3.03
N ASN A 479 6.94 -13.15 1.72
CA ASN A 479 7.60 -12.24 0.78
C ASN A 479 6.66 -11.08 0.44
N ALA A 480 6.83 -9.93 1.11
CA ALA A 480 6.02 -8.73 0.92
C ALA A 480 6.05 -8.22 -0.53
N ASP A 481 7.22 -8.25 -1.18
CA ASP A 481 7.40 -7.79 -2.56
C ASP A 481 6.62 -8.66 -3.56
N ALA A 482 6.58 -9.98 -3.35
CA ALA A 482 5.82 -10.88 -4.22
C ALA A 482 4.31 -10.58 -4.17
N HIS A 483 3.73 -10.37 -2.98
CA HIS A 483 2.34 -9.94 -2.80
C HIS A 483 2.10 -8.57 -3.42
N TYR A 484 2.98 -7.61 -3.18
CA TYR A 484 2.90 -6.26 -3.72
C TYR A 484 2.90 -6.25 -5.26
N PHE A 485 3.87 -6.92 -5.90
CA PHE A 485 3.95 -6.93 -7.36
C PHE A 485 2.81 -7.73 -8.00
N LEU A 486 2.37 -8.83 -7.39
CA LEU A 486 1.17 -9.54 -7.85
C LEU A 486 -0.06 -8.61 -7.83
N ALA A 487 -0.23 -7.84 -6.75
CA ALA A 487 -1.35 -6.91 -6.60
C ALA A 487 -1.28 -5.78 -7.62
N PHE A 488 -0.16 -5.06 -7.64
CA PHE A 488 -0.04 -3.77 -8.33
C PHE A 488 0.33 -3.91 -9.80
N ALA A 489 1.29 -4.80 -10.12
CA ALA A 489 1.78 -4.97 -11.48
C ALA A 489 0.90 -5.90 -12.34
N VAL A 490 0.09 -6.76 -11.72
CA VAL A 490 -0.71 -7.76 -12.44
C VAL A 490 -2.21 -7.60 -12.21
N LEU A 491 -2.67 -7.75 -10.96
CA LEU A 491 -4.11 -7.82 -10.69
C LEU A 491 -4.83 -6.50 -10.93
N ALA A 492 -4.25 -5.36 -10.53
CA ALA A 492 -4.84 -4.05 -10.76
C ALA A 492 -4.94 -3.70 -12.26
N PRO A 493 -3.91 -3.89 -13.11
CA PRO A 493 -4.02 -3.70 -14.56
C PRO A 493 -5.04 -4.64 -15.24
N LEU A 494 -5.26 -5.85 -14.70
CA LEU A 494 -6.27 -6.78 -15.20
C LEU A 494 -7.69 -6.44 -14.71
N GLY A 495 -7.87 -5.43 -13.87
CA GLY A 495 -9.17 -5.02 -13.32
C GLY A 495 -9.69 -5.90 -12.17
N ASP A 496 -8.88 -6.81 -11.64
CA ASP A 496 -9.21 -7.66 -10.48
C ASP A 496 -8.91 -6.90 -9.17
N PHE A 497 -9.64 -5.80 -8.97
CA PHE A 497 -9.33 -4.84 -7.90
C PHE A 497 -9.51 -5.41 -6.49
N ASP A 498 -10.50 -6.27 -6.28
CA ASP A 498 -10.75 -6.84 -4.94
C ASP A 498 -9.58 -7.74 -4.53
N ARG A 499 -9.08 -8.57 -5.45
CA ARG A 499 -7.89 -9.40 -5.19
C ARG A 499 -6.62 -8.56 -5.10
N ALA A 500 -6.47 -7.52 -5.93
CA ALA A 500 -5.35 -6.60 -5.84
C ALA A 500 -5.29 -5.94 -4.46
N ILE A 501 -6.43 -5.45 -3.94
CA ILE A 501 -6.52 -4.86 -2.60
C ILE A 501 -6.21 -5.90 -1.50
N ALA A 502 -6.67 -7.14 -1.66
CA ALA A 502 -6.38 -8.21 -0.69
C ALA A 502 -4.88 -8.54 -0.63
N GLU A 503 -4.22 -8.74 -1.78
CA GLU A 503 -2.78 -9.00 -1.85
C GLU A 503 -1.96 -7.80 -1.37
N MET A 504 -2.36 -6.57 -1.69
CA MET A 504 -1.71 -5.35 -1.20
C MET A 504 -1.82 -5.22 0.32
N ASN A 505 -2.96 -5.55 0.91
CA ASN A 505 -3.11 -5.59 2.36
C ASN A 505 -2.20 -6.65 2.98
N ARG A 506 -2.06 -7.83 2.33
CA ARG A 506 -1.12 -8.86 2.78
C ARG A 506 0.32 -8.37 2.72
N ALA A 507 0.72 -7.67 1.66
CA ALA A 507 2.04 -7.04 1.58
C ALA A 507 2.26 -6.05 2.73
N LEU A 508 1.26 -5.22 3.06
CA LEU A 508 1.32 -4.23 4.16
C LEU A 508 1.25 -4.86 5.56
N GLU A 509 0.68 -6.04 5.72
CA GLU A 509 0.82 -6.81 6.97
C GLU A 509 2.27 -7.23 7.21
N LEU A 510 3.03 -7.48 6.15
CA LEU A 510 4.43 -7.90 6.19
C LEU A 510 5.40 -6.71 6.18
N ASP A 511 5.02 -5.61 5.51
CA ASP A 511 5.82 -4.38 5.40
C ASP A 511 4.98 -3.12 5.67
N PRO A 512 4.54 -2.88 6.94
CA PRO A 512 3.58 -1.84 7.29
C PRO A 512 4.06 -0.41 7.03
N PHE A 513 5.37 -0.18 6.99
CA PHE A 513 5.96 1.16 6.81
C PHE A 513 6.46 1.44 5.39
N SER A 514 6.21 0.56 4.45
CA SER A 514 6.52 0.82 3.05
C SER A 514 5.62 1.94 2.50
N VAL A 515 6.20 3.12 2.30
CA VAL A 515 5.48 4.29 1.75
C VAL A 515 4.92 3.98 0.37
N ILE A 516 5.69 3.29 -0.48
CA ILE A 516 5.26 2.93 -1.83
C ILE A 516 4.07 1.96 -1.83
N MET A 517 4.08 0.93 -0.96
CA MET A 517 2.96 -0.02 -0.86
C MET A 517 1.70 0.65 -0.31
N ASN A 518 1.83 1.51 0.72
CA ASN A 518 0.74 2.30 1.27
C ASN A 518 0.15 3.26 0.23
N THR A 519 0.98 3.94 -0.55
CA THR A 519 0.56 4.83 -1.65
C THR A 519 -0.18 4.05 -2.74
N ASN A 520 0.36 2.90 -3.15
CA ASN A 520 -0.23 2.08 -4.21
C ASN A 520 -1.50 1.33 -3.77
N LEU A 521 -1.68 1.05 -2.47
CA LEU A 521 -3.00 0.63 -1.95
C LEU A 521 -4.04 1.74 -2.15
N GLY A 522 -3.66 3.00 -1.86
CA GLY A 522 -4.50 4.16 -2.18
C GLY A 522 -4.88 4.21 -3.65
N LEU A 523 -3.92 3.98 -4.55
CA LEU A 523 -4.16 3.95 -6.00
C LEU A 523 -5.04 2.76 -6.43
N CYS A 524 -4.89 1.58 -5.83
CA CYS A 524 -5.79 0.44 -6.04
C CYS A 524 -7.24 0.78 -5.65
N TYR A 525 -7.45 1.51 -4.54
CA TYR A 525 -8.78 2.01 -4.17
C TYR A 525 -9.33 3.02 -5.20
N VAL A 526 -8.47 3.88 -5.79
CA VAL A 526 -8.88 4.81 -6.86
C VAL A 526 -9.38 4.03 -8.08
N PHE A 527 -8.63 3.04 -8.55
CA PHE A 527 -9.02 2.19 -9.68
C PHE A 527 -10.32 1.41 -9.39
N ALA A 528 -10.51 0.95 -8.15
CA ALA A 528 -11.75 0.33 -7.69
C ALA A 528 -12.91 1.33 -7.50
N ARG A 529 -12.71 2.64 -7.73
CA ARG A 529 -13.65 3.75 -7.46
C ARG A 529 -14.10 3.85 -6.00
N ARG A 530 -13.28 3.36 -5.08
CA ARG A 530 -13.49 3.43 -3.63
C ARG A 530 -12.81 4.67 -3.07
N TYR A 531 -13.27 5.85 -3.51
CA TYR A 531 -12.62 7.14 -3.23
C TYR A 531 -12.51 7.48 -1.73
N PRO A 532 -13.51 7.22 -0.87
CA PRO A 532 -13.37 7.47 0.57
C PRO A 532 -12.24 6.68 1.21
N GLU A 533 -12.09 5.41 0.83
CA GLU A 533 -11.04 4.53 1.33
C GLU A 533 -9.67 4.96 0.77
N ALA A 534 -9.61 5.39 -0.50
CA ALA A 534 -8.39 5.94 -1.10
C ALA A 534 -7.90 7.16 -0.33
N ILE A 535 -8.77 8.13 -0.05
CA ILE A 535 -8.43 9.34 0.72
C ILE A 535 -7.94 8.97 2.13
N ALA A 536 -8.62 8.06 2.82
CA ALA A 536 -8.23 7.64 4.17
C ALA A 536 -6.84 6.98 4.17
N GLN A 537 -6.57 6.09 3.20
CA GLN A 537 -5.30 5.41 3.06
C GLN A 537 -4.16 6.38 2.70
N LEU A 538 -4.38 7.27 1.75
CA LEU A 538 -3.36 8.24 1.32
C LEU A 538 -3.02 9.25 2.41
N ARG A 539 -4.00 9.70 3.20
CA ARG A 539 -3.75 10.55 4.38
C ARG A 539 -2.90 9.83 5.42
N LYS A 540 -3.20 8.56 5.69
CA LYS A 540 -2.33 7.74 6.55
C LYS A 540 -0.90 7.67 5.98
N THR A 541 -0.75 7.59 4.66
CA THR A 541 0.57 7.55 4.02
C THR A 541 1.32 8.88 4.16
N THR A 542 0.61 10.03 4.08
CA THR A 542 1.24 11.35 4.33
C THR A 542 1.65 11.56 5.79
N GLU A 543 1.00 10.87 6.73
CA GLU A 543 1.42 10.85 8.14
C GLU A 543 2.65 9.95 8.34
N LEU A 544 2.75 8.86 7.58
CA LEU A 544 3.89 7.94 7.62
C LEU A 544 5.17 8.58 7.07
N ASP A 545 5.08 9.28 5.94
CA ASP A 545 6.18 10.06 5.36
C ASP A 545 5.67 11.42 4.87
N PRO A 546 5.76 12.47 5.71
CA PRO A 546 5.34 13.82 5.33
C PRO A 546 6.18 14.47 4.22
N SER A 547 7.32 13.88 3.87
CA SER A 547 8.24 14.40 2.84
C SER A 547 7.98 13.81 1.45
N SER A 548 7.15 12.76 1.35
CA SER A 548 6.84 12.10 0.08
C SER A 548 5.80 12.91 -0.73
N PRO A 549 6.10 13.29 -1.98
CA PRO A 549 5.13 13.95 -2.86
C PRO A 549 4.07 13.01 -3.41
N ASP A 550 4.37 11.71 -3.57
CA ASP A 550 3.55 10.74 -4.31
C ASP A 550 2.11 10.58 -3.75
N PRO A 551 1.89 10.47 -2.42
CA PRO A 551 0.53 10.40 -1.88
C PRO A 551 -0.30 11.65 -2.17
N HIS A 552 0.34 12.85 -2.19
CA HIS A 552 -0.33 14.11 -2.50
C HIS A 552 -0.75 14.20 -3.98
N VAL A 553 0.07 13.68 -4.91
CA VAL A 553 -0.32 13.57 -6.33
C VAL A 553 -1.59 12.75 -6.46
N ILE A 554 -1.66 11.58 -5.82
CA ILE A 554 -2.84 10.69 -5.93
C ILE A 554 -4.04 11.29 -5.20
N LEU A 555 -3.86 11.98 -4.06
CA LEU A 555 -4.94 12.74 -3.40
C LEU A 555 -5.52 13.80 -4.33
N GLY A 556 -4.66 14.53 -5.06
CA GLY A 556 -5.08 15.49 -6.07
C GLY A 556 -5.96 14.83 -7.15
N VAL A 557 -5.53 13.68 -7.69
CA VAL A 557 -6.33 12.90 -8.66
C VAL A 557 -7.67 12.46 -8.08
N VAL A 558 -7.71 11.96 -6.83
CA VAL A 558 -8.97 11.54 -6.20
C VAL A 558 -9.93 12.70 -6.04
N HIS A 559 -9.45 13.87 -5.59
CA HIS A 559 -10.28 15.07 -5.45
C HIS A 559 -10.77 15.60 -6.80
N GLU A 560 -9.93 15.52 -7.85
CA GLU A 560 -10.31 15.91 -9.21
C GLU A 560 -11.45 15.02 -9.77
N VAL A 561 -11.32 13.69 -9.68
CA VAL A 561 -12.38 12.77 -10.15
C VAL A 561 -13.64 12.82 -9.28
N SER A 562 -13.55 13.38 -8.07
CA SER A 562 -14.68 13.64 -7.16
C SER A 562 -15.29 15.04 -7.34
N ASP A 563 -14.84 15.82 -8.34
CA ASP A 563 -15.23 17.20 -8.66
C ASP A 563 -14.94 18.22 -7.54
N ASP A 564 -13.99 17.91 -6.64
CA ASP A 564 -13.50 18.82 -5.59
C ASP A 564 -12.21 19.53 -6.05
N ARG A 565 -12.36 20.43 -7.01
CA ARG A 565 -11.23 21.12 -7.66
C ARG A 565 -10.35 21.90 -6.69
N GLN A 566 -10.94 22.48 -5.64
CA GLN A 566 -10.16 23.27 -4.69
C GLN A 566 -9.19 22.41 -3.89
N GLN A 567 -9.63 21.25 -3.43
CA GLN A 567 -8.77 20.29 -2.74
C GLN A 567 -7.75 19.68 -3.71
N ALA A 568 -8.14 19.36 -4.96
CA ALA A 568 -7.23 18.85 -5.97
C ALA A 568 -6.04 19.79 -6.19
N ILE A 569 -6.30 21.11 -6.39
CA ILE A 569 -5.25 22.12 -6.56
C ILE A 569 -4.36 22.20 -5.31
N THR A 570 -4.93 22.13 -4.12
CA THR A 570 -4.17 22.18 -2.86
C THR A 570 -3.21 21.01 -2.74
N GLU A 571 -3.68 19.79 -3.06
CA GLU A 571 -2.85 18.60 -2.97
C GLU A 571 -1.75 18.57 -4.05
N TYR A 572 -2.06 18.99 -5.28
CA TYR A 572 -1.04 19.12 -6.34
C TYR A 572 0.01 20.17 -6.01
N GLN A 573 -0.39 21.33 -5.43
CA GLN A 573 0.57 22.35 -4.98
C GLN A 573 1.50 21.78 -3.90
N ARG A 574 0.96 21.02 -2.96
CA ARG A 574 1.76 20.39 -1.91
C ARG A 574 2.73 19.36 -2.48
N ALA A 575 2.29 18.53 -3.44
CA ALA A 575 3.15 17.61 -4.14
C ALA A 575 4.29 18.33 -4.87
N TYR A 576 3.98 19.46 -5.55
CA TYR A 576 4.98 20.29 -6.22
C TYR A 576 6.01 20.86 -5.24
N ASP A 577 5.55 21.45 -4.14
CA ASP A 577 6.42 22.06 -3.13
C ASP A 577 7.38 21.03 -2.50
N LEU A 578 6.91 19.79 -2.28
CA LEU A 578 7.72 18.67 -1.79
C LEU A 578 8.67 18.13 -2.87
N GLY A 579 8.27 18.15 -4.14
CA GLY A 579 9.04 17.64 -5.28
C GLY A 579 10.19 18.57 -5.72
N THR A 580 10.10 19.87 -5.45
CA THR A 580 11.10 20.86 -5.90
C THR A 580 12.48 20.70 -5.28
N GLY A 581 12.61 19.92 -4.21
CA GLY A 581 13.90 19.60 -3.54
C GLY A 581 14.58 18.33 -4.06
N SER A 582 13.96 17.56 -4.96
CA SER A 582 14.48 16.27 -5.42
C SER A 582 14.57 16.20 -6.95
N GLN A 583 15.45 15.32 -7.48
CA GLN A 583 15.56 15.01 -8.92
C GLN A 583 14.27 14.46 -9.58
N ARG A 584 13.13 14.40 -8.85
CA ARG A 584 11.82 13.96 -9.31
C ARG A 584 10.92 15.07 -9.88
N GLN A 585 11.47 16.27 -10.15
CA GLN A 585 10.73 17.42 -10.70
C GLN A 585 9.96 17.12 -12.00
N GLU A 586 10.41 16.17 -12.79
CA GLU A 586 9.77 15.88 -14.08
C GLU A 586 8.37 15.23 -13.95
N ASN A 587 8.10 14.54 -12.85
CA ASN A 587 6.85 13.80 -12.65
C ASN A 587 5.69 14.67 -12.14
N VAL A 588 5.98 15.77 -11.46
CA VAL A 588 4.97 16.68 -10.88
C VAL A 588 4.53 17.76 -11.90
N LEU A 589 5.36 18.08 -12.89
CA LEU A 589 5.07 19.10 -13.93
C LEU A 589 4.02 18.66 -14.97
N TRP A 590 3.58 17.39 -14.96
CA TRP A 590 2.62 16.85 -15.91
C TRP A 590 1.19 16.72 -15.34
N CYS A 591 0.95 17.08 -14.08
CA CYS A 591 -0.36 17.21 -13.44
C CYS A 591 -0.81 18.69 -13.42
#